data_13f997787e2b7cd3ccd44847dd501e01
#
_entry.id   13f997787e2b7cd3ccd44847dd501e01
#
_cell.length_a   1.000
_cell.length_b   1.000
_cell.length_c   1.000
_cell.angle_alpha   90.00
_cell.angle_beta   90.00
_cell.angle_gamma   90.00
#
_symmetry.space_group_name_H-M   'P 1'
#
loop_
_entity.id
_entity.type
_entity.pdbx_description
1 polymer ?
#
loop_
_entity_poly.entity_id
_entity_poly.type
_entity_poly.pdbx_seq_one_letter_code
_entity_poly.pdbx_strand_id
1 'polypeptide(L)'
;MIMNEDYVSLEVARLLKEKGFDSHYSTHFYKNNKLECYIEDRKKYWLQKDEYAAPTLYMAQKWLRETKNIHIDVYRNAGGWLYNLTKADNGTLIAEGKSLGPNNGRSSDTYEEVLCAGILYALRRNNHEWRCQIERIDQSVQRNRL
;
A
#
# COMPACT_ATOMS: atom_id res chain seq x y z
N MET A 1 -3.03 19.69 20.64
CA MET A 1 -2.80 19.27 19.24
C MET A 1 -3.80 18.17 18.91
N ILE A 2 -4.62 18.36 17.90
CA ILE A 2 -5.52 17.31 17.40
C ILE A 2 -4.76 16.55 16.31
N MET A 3 -4.57 15.25 16.52
CA MET A 3 -3.98 14.39 15.52
C MET A 3 -5.08 13.87 14.60
N ASN A 4 -4.94 14.10 13.31
CA ASN A 4 -5.87 13.60 12.31
C ASN A 4 -5.34 12.27 11.73
N GLU A 5 -6.26 11.39 11.37
CA GLU A 5 -5.91 10.19 10.63
C GLU A 5 -5.63 10.54 9.16
N ASP A 6 -4.62 9.91 8.60
CA ASP A 6 -4.28 10.07 7.19
C ASP A 6 -4.93 8.95 6.37
N TYR A 7 -5.72 9.34 5.38
CA TYR A 7 -6.39 8.43 4.46
C TYR A 7 -5.60 8.29 3.16
N VAL A 8 -5.78 7.18 2.49
CA VAL A 8 -5.14 6.95 1.19
C VAL A 8 -5.61 7.98 0.16
N SER A 9 -4.78 8.25 -0.85
CA SER A 9 -5.15 9.09 -1.98
C SER A 9 -6.21 8.41 -2.86
N LEU A 10 -6.87 9.18 -3.73
CA LEU A 10 -7.85 8.65 -4.69
C LEU A 10 -7.21 7.60 -5.61
N GLU A 11 -6.00 7.82 -6.05
CA GLU A 11 -5.26 6.86 -6.89
C GLU A 11 -5.03 5.54 -6.16
N VAL A 12 -4.59 5.59 -4.92
CA VAL A 12 -4.43 4.39 -4.08
C VAL A 12 -5.77 3.70 -3.85
N ALA A 13 -6.84 4.45 -3.57
CA ALA A 13 -8.18 3.89 -3.37
C ALA A 13 -8.68 3.13 -4.61
N ARG A 14 -8.45 3.66 -5.80
CA ARG A 14 -8.78 2.98 -7.07
C ARG A 14 -8.03 1.66 -7.22
N LEU A 15 -6.73 1.68 -6.97
CA LEU A 15 -5.88 0.49 -7.06
C LEU A 15 -6.25 -0.57 -6.02
N LEU A 16 -6.59 -0.14 -4.80
CA LEU A 16 -7.07 -1.04 -3.75
C LEU A 16 -8.33 -1.78 -4.19
N LYS A 17 -9.28 -1.06 -4.78
CA LYS A 17 -10.51 -1.67 -5.32
C LYS A 17 -10.20 -2.70 -6.40
N GLU A 18 -9.31 -2.40 -7.33
CA GLU A 18 -8.87 -3.34 -8.38
C GLU A 18 -8.22 -4.60 -7.79
N LYS A 19 -7.53 -4.49 -6.67
CA LYS A 19 -6.84 -5.59 -6.01
C LYS A 19 -7.71 -6.35 -5.01
N GLY A 20 -8.98 -6.00 -4.86
CA GLY A 20 -9.94 -6.72 -4.04
C GLY A 20 -10.03 -6.25 -2.58
N PHE A 21 -9.63 -5.01 -2.29
CA PHE A 21 -9.79 -4.46 -0.94
C PHE A 21 -11.27 -4.43 -0.54
N ASP A 22 -11.57 -4.95 0.64
CA ASP A 22 -12.93 -4.97 1.18
C ASP A 22 -13.28 -3.62 1.82
N SER A 23 -14.34 -2.98 1.31
CA SER A 23 -14.82 -1.69 1.80
C SER A 23 -15.23 -1.69 3.28
N HIS A 24 -15.48 -2.86 3.88
CA HIS A 24 -15.82 -2.98 5.31
C HIS A 24 -14.65 -2.57 6.23
N TYR A 25 -13.42 -2.53 5.72
CA TYR A 25 -12.25 -2.08 6.48
C TYR A 25 -12.02 -0.58 6.38
N SER A 26 -12.99 0.18 5.87
CA SER A 26 -12.88 1.62 5.72
C SER A 26 -14.12 2.33 6.25
N THR A 27 -13.90 3.47 6.90
CA THR A 27 -14.97 4.39 7.32
C THR A 27 -15.18 5.53 6.34
N HIS A 28 -14.30 5.69 5.36
CA HIS A 28 -14.33 6.76 4.38
C HIS A 28 -14.30 6.18 2.96
N PHE A 29 -14.75 6.98 2.02
CA PHE A 29 -14.74 6.62 0.59
C PHE A 29 -14.64 7.87 -0.28
N TYR A 30 -14.17 7.70 -1.50
CA TYR A 30 -14.16 8.75 -2.52
C TYR A 30 -15.41 8.65 -3.38
N LYS A 31 -16.10 9.77 -3.52
CA LYS A 31 -17.22 9.97 -4.44
C LYS A 31 -17.04 11.29 -5.16
N ASN A 32 -17.10 11.31 -6.48
CA ASN A 32 -16.87 12.51 -7.29
C ASN A 32 -15.57 13.24 -6.90
N ASN A 33 -14.49 12.48 -6.71
CA ASN A 33 -13.17 12.98 -6.29
C ASN A 33 -13.13 13.64 -4.90
N LYS A 34 -14.16 13.47 -4.08
CA LYS A 34 -14.23 13.99 -2.72
C LYS A 34 -14.21 12.86 -1.71
N LEU A 35 -13.43 13.05 -0.66
CA LEU A 35 -13.41 12.13 0.48
C LEU A 35 -14.63 12.37 1.37
N GLU A 36 -15.43 11.32 1.56
CA GLU A 36 -16.64 11.34 2.36
C GLU A 36 -16.60 10.26 3.42
N CYS A 37 -17.30 10.48 4.53
CA CYS A 37 -17.45 9.51 5.61
C CYS A 37 -18.77 8.74 5.47
N TYR A 38 -18.76 7.45 5.79
CA TYR A 38 -20.01 6.70 5.90
C TYR A 38 -20.85 7.22 7.07
N ILE A 39 -22.16 7.34 6.84
CA ILE A 39 -23.11 7.63 7.90
C ILE A 39 -23.37 6.35 8.70
N GLU A 40 -23.34 6.44 10.03
CA GLU A 40 -23.39 5.29 10.96
C GLU A 40 -24.51 4.27 10.72
N ASP A 41 -25.65 4.71 10.19
CA ASP A 41 -26.81 3.84 9.96
C ASP A 41 -26.71 2.98 8.71
N ARG A 42 -25.65 3.12 7.92
CA ARG A 42 -25.49 2.35 6.69
C ARG A 42 -24.55 1.16 6.88
N LYS A 43 -24.87 0.27 7.78
CA LYS A 43 -24.11 -0.99 8.02
C LYS A 43 -23.99 -1.90 6.79
N LYS A 44 -24.62 -1.57 5.67
CA LYS A 44 -24.62 -2.34 4.42
C LYS A 44 -24.47 -1.44 3.21
N TYR A 45 -23.60 -0.44 3.29
CA TYR A 45 -23.36 0.42 2.13
C TYR A 45 -22.46 -0.31 1.13
N TRP A 46 -23.07 -0.72 0.04
CA TRP A 46 -22.33 -1.24 -1.09
C TRP A 46 -21.84 -0.08 -1.94
N LEU A 47 -20.54 0.05 -2.10
CA LEU A 47 -19.98 1.08 -2.94
C LEU A 47 -20.47 0.94 -4.38
N GLN A 48 -20.85 2.06 -4.96
CA GLN A 48 -21.19 2.14 -6.37
C GLN A 48 -19.94 1.94 -7.23
N LYS A 49 -20.13 1.73 -8.53
CA LYS A 49 -19.03 1.46 -9.46
C LYS A 49 -17.96 2.57 -9.48
N ASP A 50 -18.38 3.80 -9.29
CA ASP A 50 -17.55 5.02 -9.31
C ASP A 50 -17.12 5.50 -7.91
N GLU A 51 -17.40 4.71 -6.89
CA GLU A 51 -17.03 4.99 -5.50
C GLU A 51 -15.89 4.05 -5.05
N TYR A 52 -14.96 4.59 -4.29
CA TYR A 52 -13.75 3.87 -3.89
C TYR A 52 -13.52 3.98 -2.39
N ALA A 53 -13.44 2.85 -1.69
CA ALA A 53 -13.10 2.83 -0.27
C ALA A 53 -11.76 3.53 -0.03
N ALA A 54 -11.72 4.38 0.98
CA ALA A 54 -10.53 5.12 1.38
C ALA A 54 -10.15 4.77 2.82
N PRO A 55 -9.42 3.65 3.02
CA PRO A 55 -8.92 3.32 4.35
C PRO A 55 -7.84 4.29 4.80
N THR A 56 -7.51 4.24 6.09
CA THR A 56 -6.30 4.92 6.57
C THR A 56 -5.07 4.29 5.93
N LEU A 57 -3.97 5.03 5.89
CA LEU A 57 -2.68 4.52 5.41
C LEU A 57 -2.25 3.27 6.17
N TYR A 58 -2.48 3.24 7.48
CA TYR A 58 -2.12 2.10 8.33
C TYR A 58 -2.98 0.87 8.04
N MET A 59 -4.25 1.05 7.74
CA MET A 59 -5.11 -0.07 7.34
C MET A 59 -4.71 -0.63 5.98
N ALA A 60 -4.38 0.22 5.03
CA ALA A 60 -3.87 -0.21 3.72
C ALA A 60 -2.54 -0.96 3.85
N GLN A 61 -1.64 -0.46 4.68
CA GLN A 61 -0.36 -1.12 4.99
C GLN A 61 -0.59 -2.51 5.59
N LYS A 62 -1.48 -2.60 6.57
CA LYS A 62 -1.85 -3.88 7.21
C LYS A 62 -2.47 -4.85 6.21
N TRP A 63 -3.38 -4.37 5.38
CA TRP A 63 -4.04 -5.19 4.36
C TRP A 63 -3.03 -5.79 3.37
N LEU A 64 -2.06 -5.00 2.90
CA LEU A 64 -0.99 -5.48 2.03
C LEU A 64 -0.14 -6.55 2.72
N ARG A 65 0.16 -6.37 3.99
CA ARG A 65 0.94 -7.33 4.79
C ARG A 65 0.21 -8.65 4.96
N GLU A 66 -1.08 -8.60 5.28
CA GLU A 66 -1.87 -9.79 5.58
C GLU A 66 -2.41 -10.52 4.35
N THR A 67 -2.71 -9.81 3.26
CA THR A 67 -3.34 -10.42 2.08
C THR A 67 -2.40 -10.59 0.90
N LYS A 68 -1.38 -9.75 0.76
CA LYS A 68 -0.44 -9.75 -0.37
C LYS A 68 0.98 -10.13 0.02
N ASN A 69 1.22 -10.40 1.28
CA ASN A 69 2.55 -10.73 1.82
C ASN A 69 3.59 -9.63 1.55
N ILE A 70 3.15 -8.37 1.54
CA ILE A 70 4.01 -7.22 1.33
C ILE A 70 4.03 -6.38 2.60
N HIS A 71 5.20 -6.21 3.18
CA HIS A 71 5.44 -5.27 4.28
C HIS A 71 6.14 -4.02 3.76
N ILE A 72 5.56 -2.86 4.09
CA ILE A 72 6.16 -1.56 3.78
C ILE A 72 6.79 -1.05 5.06
N ASP A 73 8.10 -0.91 5.06
CA ASP A 73 8.86 -0.37 6.17
C ASP A 73 9.29 1.06 5.84
N VAL A 74 8.84 2.01 6.66
CA VAL A 74 9.23 3.41 6.53
C VAL A 74 10.25 3.71 7.62
N TYR A 75 11.40 4.18 7.23
CA TYR A 75 12.52 4.47 8.14
C TYR A 75 13.16 5.82 7.81
N ARG A 76 13.94 6.33 8.74
CA ARG A 76 14.59 7.61 8.59
C ARG A 76 16.11 7.46 8.56
N ASN A 77 16.75 8.25 7.68
CA ASN A 77 18.18 8.51 7.73
C ASN A 77 18.43 10.02 7.77
N ALA A 78 19.69 10.45 7.70
CA ALA A 78 20.05 11.87 7.76
C ALA A 78 19.43 12.71 6.62
N GLY A 79 19.13 12.08 5.48
CA GLY A 79 18.53 12.76 4.32
C GLY A 79 17.02 12.86 4.34
N GLY A 80 16.35 12.15 5.25
CA GLY A 80 14.88 12.16 5.34
C GLY A 80 14.27 10.78 5.50
N TRP A 81 12.99 10.67 5.17
CA TRP A 81 12.21 9.42 5.23
C TRP A 81 12.37 8.59 3.95
N LEU A 82 12.47 7.28 4.12
CA LEU A 82 12.60 6.29 3.04
C LEU A 82 11.67 5.12 3.30
N TYR A 83 11.42 4.31 2.28
CA TYR A 83 10.69 3.06 2.46
C TYR A 83 11.41 1.88 1.80
N ASN A 84 11.19 0.70 2.36
CA ASN A 84 11.52 -0.59 1.75
C ASN A 84 10.28 -1.44 1.64
N LEU A 85 10.21 -2.28 0.62
CA LEU A 85 9.22 -3.34 0.51
C LEU A 85 9.92 -4.67 0.76
N THR A 86 9.35 -5.44 1.69
CA THR A 86 9.83 -6.78 2.02
C THR A 86 8.67 -7.77 2.01
N LYS A 87 8.98 -9.06 1.88
CA LYS A 87 7.99 -10.09 2.13
C LYS A 87 7.64 -10.11 3.62
N ALA A 88 6.35 -10.09 3.93
CA ALA A 88 5.90 -10.02 5.33
C ALA A 88 6.22 -11.29 6.12
N ASP A 89 6.27 -12.45 5.46
CA ASP A 89 6.52 -13.74 6.10
C ASP A 89 7.99 -13.99 6.46
N ASN A 90 8.94 -13.49 5.69
CA ASN A 90 10.35 -13.82 5.89
C ASN A 90 11.32 -12.64 5.79
N GLY A 91 10.82 -11.43 5.52
CA GLY A 91 11.64 -10.22 5.46
C GLY A 91 12.51 -10.09 4.20
N THR A 92 12.34 -10.96 3.21
CA THR A 92 13.11 -10.86 1.96
C THR A 92 12.82 -9.54 1.25
N LEU A 93 13.87 -8.82 0.88
CA LEU A 93 13.74 -7.53 0.20
C LEU A 93 13.11 -7.70 -1.17
N ILE A 94 12.04 -6.93 -1.43
CA ILE A 94 11.34 -6.88 -2.72
C ILE A 94 11.83 -5.69 -3.53
N ALA A 95 11.87 -4.52 -2.90
CA ALA A 95 12.32 -3.29 -3.52
C ALA A 95 12.85 -2.33 -2.47
N GLU A 96 13.94 -1.66 -2.82
CA GLU A 96 14.42 -0.50 -2.05
C GLU A 96 13.68 0.74 -2.52
N GLY A 97 13.47 1.67 -1.59
CA GLY A 97 12.73 2.88 -1.85
C GLY A 97 13.38 3.80 -2.87
N LYS A 98 13.13 3.53 -4.14
CA LYS A 98 13.54 4.41 -5.24
C LYS A 98 12.61 5.59 -5.43
N SER A 99 11.37 5.48 -4.96
CA SER A 99 10.40 6.56 -4.90
C SER A 99 10.13 6.87 -3.44
N LEU A 100 10.71 7.92 -2.95
CA LEU A 100 10.83 8.24 -1.52
C LEU A 100 9.76 9.23 -1.06
N GLY A 101 8.73 9.44 -1.85
CA GLY A 101 7.73 10.47 -1.64
C GLY A 101 7.89 11.61 -2.66
N PRO A 102 7.04 12.65 -2.59
CA PRO A 102 6.99 13.72 -3.59
C PRO A 102 8.32 14.46 -3.80
N ASN A 103 9.16 14.52 -2.78
CA ASN A 103 10.45 15.22 -2.80
C ASN A 103 11.66 14.28 -2.78
N ASN A 104 11.48 13.03 -3.19
CA ASN A 104 12.54 12.01 -3.25
C ASN A 104 13.24 11.75 -1.91
N GLY A 105 12.48 11.71 -0.81
CA GLY A 105 13.00 11.44 0.52
C GLY A 105 13.69 12.62 1.19
N ARG A 106 13.64 13.81 0.61
CA ARG A 106 14.18 15.01 1.24
C ARG A 106 13.47 15.32 2.55
N SER A 107 14.07 16.12 3.40
CA SER A 107 13.54 16.49 4.71
C SER A 107 12.14 17.11 4.70
N SER A 108 11.67 17.59 3.54
CA SER A 108 10.30 18.08 3.32
C SER A 108 9.25 16.97 3.17
N ASP A 109 9.66 15.73 2.91
CA ASP A 109 8.73 14.60 2.89
C ASP A 109 8.38 14.17 4.32
N THR A 110 7.10 13.87 4.55
CA THR A 110 6.63 13.34 5.82
C THR A 110 6.65 11.81 5.82
N TYR A 111 6.59 11.21 7.01
CA TYR A 111 6.42 9.76 7.16
C TYR A 111 5.21 9.25 6.34
N GLU A 112 4.08 9.95 6.44
CA GLU A 112 2.83 9.58 5.80
C GLU A 112 2.91 9.66 4.27
N GLU A 113 3.56 10.69 3.74
CA GLU A 113 3.79 10.81 2.30
C GLU A 113 4.65 9.68 1.75
N VAL A 114 5.68 9.31 2.47
CA VAL A 114 6.58 8.20 2.10
C VAL A 114 5.86 6.85 2.24
N LEU A 115 5.05 6.66 3.27
CA LEU A 115 4.22 5.47 3.41
C LEU A 115 3.22 5.35 2.24
N CYS A 116 2.57 6.44 1.87
CA CYS A 116 1.67 6.48 0.72
C CYS A 116 2.40 6.11 -0.59
N ALA A 117 3.61 6.61 -0.78
CA ALA A 117 4.44 6.27 -1.94
C ALA A 117 4.78 4.78 -1.98
N GLY A 118 5.11 4.18 -0.84
CA GLY A 118 5.37 2.76 -0.73
C GLY A 118 4.15 1.89 -1.02
N ILE A 119 2.98 2.29 -0.51
CA ILE A 119 1.70 1.62 -0.79
C ILE A 119 1.40 1.68 -2.30
N LEU A 120 1.54 2.85 -2.90
CA LEU A 120 1.30 3.05 -4.32
C LEU A 120 2.21 2.17 -5.18
N TYR A 121 3.49 2.13 -4.85
CA TYR A 121 4.46 1.27 -5.53
C TYR A 121 4.07 -0.21 -5.42
N ALA A 122 3.70 -0.67 -4.23
CA ALA A 122 3.29 -2.05 -3.99
C ALA A 122 2.06 -2.44 -4.82
N LEU A 123 1.07 -1.54 -4.90
CA LEU A 123 -0.17 -1.79 -5.65
C LEU A 123 0.03 -1.77 -7.18
N ARG A 124 0.98 -0.99 -7.67
CA ARG A 124 1.31 -0.92 -9.10
C ARG A 124 2.10 -2.10 -9.62
N ARG A 125 2.69 -2.89 -8.73
CA ARG A 125 3.42 -4.10 -9.15
C ARG A 125 2.45 -5.11 -9.75
N ASN A 126 2.75 -5.57 -10.95
CA ASN A 126 1.97 -6.60 -11.63
C ASN A 126 2.18 -7.96 -10.96
N ASN A 127 1.09 -8.73 -10.81
CA ASN A 127 1.17 -10.13 -10.38
C ASN A 127 2.13 -10.97 -11.24
N HIS A 128 2.37 -10.57 -12.47
CA HIS A 128 3.30 -11.20 -13.38
C HIS A 128 4.77 -11.11 -12.90
N GLU A 129 5.19 -9.97 -12.37
CA GLU A 129 6.53 -9.80 -11.80
C GLU A 129 6.78 -10.72 -10.60
N TRP A 130 5.75 -10.92 -9.78
CA TRP A 130 5.78 -11.85 -8.67
C TRP A 130 5.96 -13.31 -9.12
N ARG A 131 5.21 -13.73 -10.12
CA ARG A 131 5.32 -15.08 -10.69
C ARG A 131 6.70 -15.32 -11.29
N CYS A 132 7.21 -14.37 -12.06
CA CYS A 132 8.54 -14.46 -12.64
C CYS A 132 9.65 -14.56 -11.58
N GLN A 133 9.51 -13.87 -10.45
CA GLN A 133 10.48 -13.95 -9.35
C GLN A 133 10.41 -15.31 -8.64
N ILE A 134 9.21 -15.84 -8.39
CA ILE A 134 9.01 -17.15 -7.78
C ILE A 134 9.57 -18.23 -8.70
N GLU A 135 9.26 -18.18 -9.99
CA GLU A 135 9.78 -19.13 -10.99
C GLU A 135 11.31 -19.10 -11.08
N ARG A 136 11.94 -17.92 -11.00
CA ARG A 136 13.40 -17.78 -10.97
C ARG A 136 14.01 -18.39 -9.71
N ILE A 137 13.37 -18.23 -8.57
CA ILE A 137 13.82 -18.81 -7.29
C ILE A 137 13.70 -20.33 -7.37
N ASP A 138 12.60 -20.88 -7.85
CA ASP A 138 12.39 -22.32 -8.01
C ASP A 138 13.40 -22.94 -8.97
N GLN A 139 13.68 -22.28 -10.08
CA GLN A 139 14.70 -22.72 -11.03
C GLN A 139 16.11 -22.72 -10.42
N SER A 140 16.44 -21.71 -9.59
CA SER A 140 17.74 -21.65 -8.92
C SER A 140 17.89 -22.74 -7.87
N VAL A 141 16.82 -23.07 -7.13
CA VAL A 141 16.78 -24.14 -6.14
C VAL A 141 16.91 -25.51 -6.83
N GLN A 142 16.24 -25.72 -7.97
CA GLN A 142 16.35 -26.97 -8.72
C GLN A 142 17.75 -27.19 -9.31
N ARG A 143 18.44 -26.14 -9.78
CA ARG A 143 19.83 -26.22 -10.26
C ARG A 143 20.81 -26.58 -9.14
N ASN A 144 20.56 -26.16 -7.92
CA ASN A 144 21.43 -26.49 -6.79
C ASN A 144 21.17 -27.88 -6.18
N ARG A 145 20.16 -28.62 -6.63
CA ARG A 145 19.86 -30.01 -6.21
C ARG A 145 20.45 -31.06 -7.12
N LEU A 146 21.07 -30.66 -8.22
CA LEU A 146 21.85 -31.54 -9.11
C LEU A 146 23.34 -31.41 -8.79
#